data_d3b4f3b2d7af85d1a55cc0a99d2b8fc0
#
_entry.id   d3b4f3b2d7af85d1a55cc0a99d2b8fc0
#
_cell.length_a   1.000
_cell.length_b   1.000
_cell.length_c   1.000
_cell.angle_alpha   90.00
_cell.angle_beta   90.00
_cell.angle_gamma   90.00
#
_symmetry.space_group_name_H-M   'P 1'
#
loop_
_entity.id
_entity.type
_entity.pdbx_description
1 polymer ?
#
loop_
_entity_poly.entity_id
_entity_poly.type
_entity_poly.pdbx_seq_one_letter_code
_entity_poly.pdbx_strand_id
1 'polypeptide(L)'
;MAQARRSGASPAPSLTQRSHSRRYKSRVALPTLRRLAVLVAGALLVVAVVALAARGAESAVPVSLRALTLDDDAVGHIDSSRLARAAVSYRGGPITTSTGEVVNVRVSDALPSEITPESWAEFFVHLTHGPELAQLTAYIGTLDEVQDICGERALGCYGRDQLVAPGEAVLDTSAEEILRHEYGHHIAEHRLNDPWSAIDWGPKRWSSAANVCPRVGRKEAYPGDEGTNYSLNPGEAWAEVYRLMDEHKAGITTASWEIIDPSFFPDADDLAAAEQDVVQPWTAPRSRLYTRTFGKRTPHVWWISLATPLDGNLRVSATVPSRGDGSVEVVLVGPNRQTALRRAQWVSQRVKTMDASVCGQRSMFLRVTQKGFVGRVRVSVTTP
;
A
#
# COMPACT_ATOMS: atom_id res chain seq x y z
N MET A 1 52.16 31.19 -3.77
CA MET A 1 52.11 31.96 -5.03
C MET A 1 50.64 32.18 -5.30
N ALA A 2 50.09 33.34 -4.87
CA ALA A 2 49.98 34.62 -5.58
C ALA A 2 49.05 34.48 -6.78
N GLN A 3 48.00 35.17 -6.98
CA GLN A 3 47.45 36.52 -6.76
C GLN A 3 46.10 36.54 -7.48
N ALA A 4 44.96 36.91 -6.98
CA ALA A 4 44.47 38.25 -6.63
C ALA A 4 44.08 39.17 -7.80
N ARG A 5 42.91 39.82 -7.60
CA ARG A 5 42.44 41.13 -8.10
C ARG A 5 41.47 41.07 -9.28
N ARG A 6 40.47 41.89 -9.41
CA ARG A 6 39.79 43.03 -8.73
C ARG A 6 38.59 43.41 -9.58
N SER A 7 37.43 43.65 -9.07
CA SER A 7 36.75 44.94 -8.82
C SER A 7 36.33 45.76 -10.05
N GLY A 8 35.07 46.12 -10.08
CA GLY A 8 34.52 47.18 -10.91
C GLY A 8 33.08 47.51 -10.50
N ALA A 9 32.93 48.62 -9.81
CA ALA A 9 31.65 49.16 -9.33
C ALA A 9 31.25 50.38 -10.18
N SER A 10 29.92 50.54 -10.30
CA SER A 10 29.14 51.82 -10.40
C SER A 10 29.30 52.69 -11.68
N PRO A 11 28.40 53.64 -11.96
CA PRO A 11 27.28 54.16 -11.19
C PRO A 11 25.96 54.42 -11.98
N ALA A 12 24.94 54.87 -11.28
CA ALA A 12 23.70 55.45 -11.79
C ALA A 12 23.89 56.90 -12.30
N PRO A 13 22.90 57.43 -13.02
CA PRO A 13 22.51 58.80 -12.78
C PRO A 13 21.02 59.01 -12.55
N SER A 14 20.77 59.90 -11.65
CA SER A 14 19.53 60.62 -11.37
C SER A 14 19.23 61.67 -12.47
N LEU A 15 17.97 62.01 -12.71
CA LEU A 15 17.52 63.41 -12.87
C LEU A 15 15.99 63.51 -13.07
N THR A 16 15.40 64.18 -12.08
CA THR A 16 14.44 65.30 -12.08
C THR A 16 13.13 65.28 -12.88
N GLN A 17 12.09 65.31 -12.07
CA GLN A 17 10.88 66.15 -12.06
C GLN A 17 10.52 67.02 -13.28
N ARG A 18 9.26 66.83 -13.74
CA ARG A 18 8.38 67.99 -14.05
C ARG A 18 6.89 67.56 -13.98
N SER A 19 6.18 68.33 -13.12
CA SER A 19 4.73 68.35 -12.96
C SER A 19 4.03 68.97 -14.15
N HIS A 20 2.96 68.42 -14.64
CA HIS A 20 1.87 69.13 -15.33
C HIS A 20 0.52 68.57 -14.94
N SER A 21 -0.23 69.35 -14.18
CA SER A 21 -1.64 69.20 -13.89
C SER A 21 -2.45 69.42 -15.14
N ARG A 22 -3.24 68.46 -15.54
CA ARG A 22 -4.40 68.66 -16.40
C ARG A 22 -5.62 67.96 -15.80
N ARG A 23 -6.55 68.78 -15.36
CA ARG A 23 -7.90 68.37 -14.97
C ARG A 23 -8.59 67.78 -16.21
N TYR A 24 -8.94 66.51 -16.15
CA TYR A 24 -9.86 65.92 -17.15
C TYR A 24 -11.14 65.49 -16.42
N LYS A 25 -12.24 66.14 -16.82
CA LYS A 25 -13.58 65.69 -16.44
C LYS A 25 -13.88 64.44 -17.27
N SER A 26 -13.86 63.26 -16.68
CA SER A 26 -14.32 62.05 -17.35
C SER A 26 -15.77 61.76 -16.93
N ARG A 27 -16.63 61.73 -17.94
CA ARG A 27 -17.96 61.12 -17.86
C ARG A 27 -17.81 59.64 -17.62
N VAL A 28 -18.35 59.13 -16.51
CA VAL A 28 -18.42 57.70 -16.22
C VAL A 28 -19.49 57.10 -17.14
N ALA A 29 -19.08 56.36 -18.15
CA ALA A 29 -19.95 55.58 -19.00
C ALA A 29 -20.27 54.22 -18.30
N LEU A 30 -21.54 53.87 -18.33
CA LEU A 30 -22.12 52.63 -17.82
C LEU A 30 -21.83 51.40 -18.74
N PRO A 31 -20.64 50.73 -18.64
CA PRO A 31 -20.57 49.30 -18.98
C PRO A 31 -20.14 48.39 -17.85
N THR A 32 -19.98 48.86 -16.62
CA THR A 32 -19.39 48.09 -15.52
C THR A 32 -20.34 47.09 -14.88
N LEU A 33 -21.65 47.33 -14.93
CA LEU A 33 -22.63 46.41 -14.31
C LEU A 33 -22.76 45.06 -15.03
N ARG A 34 -22.63 45.02 -16.37
CA ARG A 34 -22.71 43.75 -17.12
C ARG A 34 -21.47 42.86 -16.90
N ARG A 35 -20.27 43.44 -16.76
CA ARG A 35 -19.03 42.69 -16.46
C ARG A 35 -19.01 42.14 -15.03
N LEU A 36 -19.56 42.86 -14.07
CA LEU A 36 -19.67 42.38 -12.70
C LEU A 36 -20.64 41.19 -12.59
N ALA A 37 -21.76 41.22 -13.29
CA ALA A 37 -22.73 40.12 -13.33
C ALA A 37 -22.13 38.82 -13.92
N VAL A 38 -21.30 38.91 -14.96
CA VAL A 38 -20.63 37.75 -15.56
C VAL A 38 -19.57 37.18 -14.67
N LEU A 39 -18.81 38.02 -13.91
CA LEU A 39 -17.81 37.55 -12.94
C LEU A 39 -18.44 36.88 -11.72
N VAL A 40 -19.57 37.40 -11.23
CA VAL A 40 -20.31 36.79 -10.11
C VAL A 40 -20.97 35.48 -10.54
N ALA A 41 -21.53 35.39 -11.76
CA ALA A 41 -22.07 34.14 -12.29
C ALA A 41 -20.97 33.09 -12.51
N GLY A 42 -19.79 33.49 -13.00
CA GLY A 42 -18.62 32.59 -13.15
C GLY A 42 -18.09 32.08 -11.79
N ALA A 43 -18.01 32.95 -10.80
CA ALA A 43 -17.58 32.57 -9.46
C ALA A 43 -18.55 31.61 -8.76
N LEU A 44 -19.88 31.82 -8.94
CA LEU A 44 -20.90 30.91 -8.43
C LEU A 44 -20.91 29.56 -9.14
N LEU A 45 -20.59 29.53 -10.43
CA LEU A 45 -20.45 28.25 -11.16
C LEU A 45 -19.23 27.46 -10.72
N VAL A 46 -18.09 28.11 -10.48
CA VAL A 46 -16.88 27.47 -9.96
C VAL A 46 -17.11 26.95 -8.53
N VAL A 47 -17.79 27.70 -7.67
CA VAL A 47 -18.15 27.24 -6.33
C VAL A 47 -19.11 26.06 -6.37
N ALA A 48 -20.07 26.05 -7.31
CA ALA A 48 -20.99 24.92 -7.49
C ALA A 48 -20.26 23.67 -7.99
N VAL A 49 -19.32 23.79 -8.93
CA VAL A 49 -18.52 22.68 -9.45
C VAL A 49 -17.59 22.12 -8.38
N VAL A 50 -16.95 22.98 -7.56
CA VAL A 50 -16.13 22.54 -6.43
C VAL A 50 -16.99 21.90 -5.34
N ALA A 51 -18.19 22.39 -5.09
CA ALA A 51 -19.13 21.77 -4.15
C ALA A 51 -19.70 20.43 -4.62
N LEU A 52 -19.88 20.24 -5.95
CA LEU A 52 -20.23 18.93 -6.51
C LEU A 52 -19.06 17.94 -6.49
N ALA A 53 -17.84 18.41 -6.78
CA ALA A 53 -16.62 17.57 -6.66
C ALA A 53 -16.34 17.17 -5.20
N ALA A 54 -16.66 18.02 -4.22
CA ALA A 54 -16.54 17.70 -2.81
C ALA A 54 -17.64 16.74 -2.28
N ARG A 55 -18.75 16.56 -3.02
CA ARG A 55 -19.80 15.59 -2.67
C ARG A 55 -19.52 14.17 -3.17
N GLY A 56 -18.54 14.00 -4.05
CA GLY A 56 -18.09 12.69 -4.55
C GLY A 56 -17.08 11.96 -3.66
N ALA A 57 -16.72 12.51 -2.48
CA ALA A 57 -16.05 11.74 -1.45
C ALA A 57 -17.10 10.89 -0.73
N GLU A 58 -17.53 9.82 -1.37
CA GLU A 58 -18.36 8.78 -0.78
C GLU A 58 -17.72 8.31 0.50
N SER A 59 -18.47 8.42 1.59
CA SER A 59 -18.04 7.84 2.88
C SER A 59 -17.80 6.35 2.62
N ALA A 60 -16.54 5.90 2.70
CA ALA A 60 -16.21 4.49 2.64
C ALA A 60 -17.09 3.79 3.68
N VAL A 61 -18.03 2.99 3.22
CA VAL A 61 -18.89 2.17 4.09
C VAL A 61 -17.92 1.31 4.89
N PRO A 62 -18.00 1.27 6.23
CA PRO A 62 -17.15 0.39 7.02
C PRO A 62 -17.46 -1.05 6.62
N VAL A 63 -16.58 -1.64 5.82
CA VAL A 63 -16.65 -3.04 5.44
C VAL A 63 -16.44 -3.87 6.71
N SER A 64 -17.36 -4.74 7.03
CA SER A 64 -17.19 -5.68 8.14
C SER A 64 -16.05 -6.63 7.79
N LEU A 65 -14.99 -6.68 8.59
CA LEU A 65 -13.85 -7.57 8.39
C LEU A 65 -14.25 -9.04 8.26
N ARG A 66 -15.37 -9.45 8.89
CA ARG A 66 -15.92 -10.81 8.77
C ARG A 66 -16.47 -11.13 7.37
N ALA A 67 -16.83 -10.11 6.57
CA ALA A 67 -17.33 -10.30 5.21
C ALA A 67 -16.19 -10.39 4.17
N LEU A 68 -14.94 -10.15 4.60
CA LEU A 68 -13.75 -10.15 3.76
C LEU A 68 -12.80 -11.33 4.01
N THR A 69 -13.13 -12.25 4.92
CA THR A 69 -12.45 -13.54 5.02
C THR A 69 -12.98 -14.41 3.90
N LEU A 70 -12.29 -14.41 2.79
CA LEU A 70 -12.50 -15.37 1.71
C LEU A 70 -11.88 -16.70 2.13
N ASP A 71 -12.48 -17.81 1.67
CA ASP A 71 -11.97 -19.15 1.94
C ASP A 71 -10.51 -19.27 1.51
N ASP A 72 -9.67 -19.80 2.40
CA ASP A 72 -8.22 -19.99 2.24
C ASP A 72 -7.83 -20.99 1.10
N ASP A 73 -8.80 -21.50 0.35
CA ASP A 73 -8.58 -22.60 -0.61
C ASP A 73 -8.26 -22.15 -2.04
N ALA A 74 -8.16 -20.84 -2.31
CA ALA A 74 -8.13 -20.32 -3.69
C ALA A 74 -6.74 -19.90 -4.21
N VAL A 75 -5.66 -20.07 -3.47
CA VAL A 75 -4.31 -19.83 -3.99
C VAL A 75 -3.96 -20.93 -4.98
N GLY A 76 -3.50 -20.55 -6.18
CA GLY A 76 -3.02 -21.49 -7.20
C GLY A 76 -1.92 -22.39 -6.65
N HIS A 77 -2.32 -23.40 -5.90
CA HIS A 77 -1.42 -24.29 -5.22
C HIS A 77 -0.74 -25.17 -6.26
N ILE A 78 0.58 -25.12 -6.29
CA ILE A 78 1.34 -26.23 -6.84
C ILE A 78 0.79 -27.48 -6.15
N ASP A 79 0.10 -28.33 -6.90
CA ASP A 79 -0.24 -29.65 -6.41
C ASP A 79 1.05 -30.42 -6.22
N SER A 80 1.57 -30.43 -4.99
CA SER A 80 2.81 -31.13 -4.63
C SER A 80 2.78 -32.59 -5.08
N SER A 81 1.57 -33.16 -5.29
CA SER A 81 1.38 -34.49 -5.84
C SER A 81 1.58 -34.54 -7.36
N ARG A 82 1.36 -33.43 -8.08
CA ARG A 82 1.70 -33.32 -9.51
C ARG A 82 3.20 -33.20 -9.69
N LEU A 83 3.86 -32.30 -8.92
CA LEU A 83 5.30 -32.17 -8.95
C LEU A 83 6.01 -33.49 -8.60
N ALA A 84 5.52 -34.25 -7.61
CA ALA A 84 6.07 -35.55 -7.23
C ALA A 84 5.76 -36.66 -8.25
N ARG A 85 4.71 -36.49 -9.05
CA ARG A 85 4.30 -37.46 -10.12
C ARG A 85 4.88 -37.13 -11.48
N ALA A 86 5.25 -35.85 -11.69
CA ALA A 86 5.94 -35.46 -12.90
C ALA A 86 7.23 -36.28 -13.01
N ALA A 87 7.32 -37.12 -14.06
CA ALA A 87 8.50 -37.98 -14.32
C ALA A 87 9.68 -37.13 -14.81
N VAL A 88 9.89 -35.97 -14.25
CA VAL A 88 10.90 -34.98 -14.63
C VAL A 88 12.18 -35.31 -13.87
N SER A 89 13.28 -35.46 -14.57
CA SER A 89 14.61 -35.53 -13.99
C SER A 89 15.22 -34.16 -13.92
N TYR A 90 15.78 -33.81 -12.78
CA TYR A 90 16.37 -32.48 -12.49
C TYR A 90 17.84 -32.63 -12.10
N ARG A 91 18.67 -31.73 -12.62
CA ARG A 91 20.04 -31.46 -12.14
C ARG A 91 20.04 -30.26 -11.16
N GLY A 92 21.01 -30.16 -10.30
CA GLY A 92 21.14 -29.08 -9.31
C GLY A 92 20.72 -29.48 -7.90
N GLY A 93 20.41 -28.49 -7.09
CA GLY A 93 20.11 -28.61 -5.68
C GLY A 93 20.48 -27.33 -4.92
N PRO A 94 20.86 -27.39 -3.64
CA PRO A 94 21.38 -26.25 -2.91
C PRO A 94 22.71 -25.76 -3.51
N ILE A 95 22.74 -24.50 -3.93
CA ILE A 95 23.89 -23.87 -4.60
C ILE A 95 24.34 -22.66 -3.77
N THR A 96 25.62 -22.62 -3.43
CA THR A 96 26.23 -21.45 -2.82
C THR A 96 26.61 -20.44 -3.90
N THR A 97 26.07 -19.26 -3.82
CA THR A 97 26.21 -18.18 -4.80
C THR A 97 27.45 -17.32 -4.54
N SER A 98 27.71 -16.37 -5.45
CA SER A 98 28.78 -15.39 -5.30
C SER A 98 28.66 -14.49 -4.06
N THR A 99 27.45 -14.28 -3.55
CA THR A 99 27.17 -13.53 -2.31
C THR A 99 27.37 -14.38 -1.03
N GLY A 100 27.51 -15.70 -1.19
CA GLY A 100 27.60 -16.65 -0.08
C GLY A 100 26.22 -17.16 0.41
N GLU A 101 25.14 -16.72 -0.19
CA GLU A 101 23.81 -17.23 0.09
C GLU A 101 23.59 -18.57 -0.60
N VAL A 102 22.70 -19.39 -0.04
CA VAL A 102 22.38 -20.70 -0.59
C VAL A 102 20.98 -20.67 -1.16
N VAL A 103 20.84 -20.98 -2.45
CA VAL A 103 19.57 -21.06 -3.15
C VAL A 103 19.40 -22.49 -3.69
N ASN A 104 18.21 -23.08 -3.50
CA ASN A 104 17.92 -24.41 -4.02
C ASN A 104 17.29 -24.28 -5.41
N VAL A 105 18.08 -24.59 -6.44
CA VAL A 105 17.65 -24.53 -7.84
C VAL A 105 17.78 -25.91 -8.49
N ARG A 106 16.72 -26.30 -9.16
CA ARG A 106 16.60 -27.56 -9.89
C ARG A 106 16.22 -27.26 -11.34
N VAL A 107 17.06 -27.65 -12.26
CA VAL A 107 16.88 -27.45 -13.70
C VAL A 107 16.58 -28.78 -14.37
N SER A 108 15.53 -28.86 -15.18
CA SER A 108 15.16 -30.06 -15.92
C SER A 108 16.29 -30.52 -16.84
N ASP A 109 16.49 -31.86 -16.90
CA ASP A 109 17.43 -32.46 -17.83
C ASP A 109 16.97 -32.37 -19.31
N ALA A 110 15.72 -31.99 -19.55
CA ALA A 110 15.20 -31.72 -20.89
C ALA A 110 15.64 -30.37 -21.45
N LEU A 111 16.07 -29.43 -20.58
CA LEU A 111 16.60 -28.13 -21.01
C LEU A 111 18.05 -28.23 -21.49
N PRO A 112 18.50 -27.36 -22.41
CA PRO A 112 19.88 -27.27 -22.85
C PRO A 112 20.88 -27.22 -21.69
N SER A 113 22.07 -27.81 -21.90
CA SER A 113 23.12 -27.87 -20.86
C SER A 113 23.67 -26.50 -20.44
N GLU A 114 23.49 -25.51 -21.28
CA GLU A 114 23.89 -24.10 -21.06
C GLU A 114 23.01 -23.41 -20.01
N ILE A 115 21.79 -23.88 -19.82
CA ILE A 115 20.87 -23.42 -18.77
C ILE A 115 21.22 -24.15 -17.48
N THR A 116 22.03 -23.55 -16.65
CA THR A 116 22.60 -24.20 -15.47
C THR A 116 21.88 -23.81 -14.18
N PRO A 117 21.83 -24.70 -13.18
CA PRO A 117 21.32 -24.36 -11.86
C PRO A 117 22.07 -23.16 -11.22
N GLU A 118 23.39 -23.06 -11.46
CA GLU A 118 24.25 -22.01 -10.93
C GLU A 118 23.86 -20.63 -11.49
N SER A 119 23.57 -20.55 -12.80
CA SER A 119 23.16 -19.28 -13.43
C SER A 119 21.85 -18.76 -12.85
N TRP A 120 20.89 -19.64 -12.59
CA TRP A 120 19.62 -19.27 -11.97
C TRP A 120 19.76 -18.98 -10.47
N ALA A 121 20.65 -19.66 -9.75
CA ALA A 121 20.94 -19.29 -8.36
C ALA A 121 21.54 -17.89 -8.28
N GLU A 122 22.47 -17.53 -9.16
CA GLU A 122 23.02 -16.17 -9.27
C GLU A 122 21.94 -15.16 -9.66
N PHE A 123 20.99 -15.49 -10.53
CA PHE A 123 19.86 -14.64 -10.83
C PHE A 123 19.05 -14.30 -9.56
N PHE A 124 18.68 -15.30 -8.76
CA PHE A 124 17.86 -15.10 -7.56
C PHE A 124 18.52 -14.22 -6.51
N VAL A 125 19.83 -14.33 -6.27
CA VAL A 125 20.52 -13.50 -5.27
C VAL A 125 20.70 -12.05 -5.72
N HIS A 126 20.51 -11.76 -7.00
CA HIS A 126 20.52 -10.39 -7.52
C HIS A 126 19.14 -9.73 -7.54
N LEU A 127 18.08 -10.48 -7.28
CA LEU A 127 16.75 -9.91 -7.08
C LEU A 127 16.71 -9.08 -5.78
N THR A 128 15.75 -8.19 -5.68
CA THR A 128 15.45 -7.52 -4.41
C THR A 128 14.75 -8.52 -3.49
N HIS A 129 15.43 -9.01 -2.45
CA HIS A 129 14.93 -10.07 -1.59
C HIS A 129 15.23 -9.81 -0.10
N GLY A 130 14.68 -10.63 0.75
CA GLY A 130 14.97 -10.75 2.17
C GLY A 130 15.43 -12.17 2.53
N PRO A 131 15.38 -12.57 3.81
CA PRO A 131 15.84 -13.89 4.27
C PRO A 131 14.98 -15.07 3.76
N GLU A 132 13.80 -14.82 3.19
CA GLU A 132 12.94 -15.85 2.59
C GLU A 132 13.58 -16.57 1.43
N LEU A 133 14.53 -15.95 0.71
CA LEU A 133 15.26 -16.57 -0.39
C LEU A 133 15.86 -17.93 -0.01
N ALA A 134 16.34 -18.07 1.21
CA ALA A 134 16.91 -19.33 1.71
C ALA A 134 15.88 -20.48 1.85
N GLN A 135 14.59 -20.18 1.76
CA GLN A 135 13.51 -21.18 1.84
C GLN A 135 13.03 -21.60 0.45
N LEU A 136 13.37 -20.83 -0.58
CA LEU A 136 12.94 -21.10 -1.95
C LEU A 136 13.52 -22.41 -2.49
N THR A 137 12.66 -23.18 -3.18
CA THR A 137 13.08 -24.20 -4.13
C THR A 137 12.53 -23.86 -5.50
N ALA A 138 13.38 -23.48 -6.44
CA ALA A 138 13.01 -23.17 -7.81
C ALA A 138 13.18 -24.37 -8.72
N TYR A 139 12.13 -24.73 -9.45
CA TYR A 139 12.10 -25.76 -10.48
C TYR A 139 12.02 -25.07 -11.84
N ILE A 140 13.07 -25.21 -12.62
CA ILE A 140 13.19 -24.60 -13.94
C ILE A 140 13.03 -25.71 -14.97
N GLY A 141 11.96 -25.65 -15.76
CA GLY A 141 11.60 -26.70 -16.72
C GLY A 141 11.38 -26.18 -18.13
N THR A 142 10.98 -27.08 -19.04
CA THR A 142 10.38 -26.68 -20.30
C THR A 142 8.96 -26.17 -20.09
N LEU A 143 8.39 -25.45 -21.07
CA LEU A 143 7.01 -24.96 -20.94
C LEU A 143 6.02 -26.13 -20.75
N ASP A 144 6.21 -27.24 -21.45
CA ASP A 144 5.35 -28.41 -21.33
C ASP A 144 5.38 -28.99 -19.91
N GLU A 145 6.57 -29.08 -19.29
CA GLU A 145 6.74 -29.53 -17.90
C GLU A 145 6.07 -28.57 -16.90
N VAL A 146 6.20 -27.27 -17.15
CA VAL A 146 5.51 -26.24 -16.34
C VAL A 146 4.01 -26.41 -16.44
N GLN A 147 3.47 -26.57 -17.63
CA GLN A 147 2.03 -26.74 -17.85
C GLN A 147 1.49 -28.06 -17.28
N ASP A 148 2.26 -29.13 -17.29
CA ASP A 148 1.91 -30.39 -16.63
C ASP A 148 1.77 -30.24 -15.11
N ILE A 149 2.58 -29.38 -14.51
CA ILE A 149 2.60 -29.12 -13.06
C ILE A 149 1.58 -28.05 -12.66
N CYS A 150 1.59 -26.90 -13.34
CA CYS A 150 0.85 -25.71 -12.98
C CYS A 150 -0.54 -25.62 -13.65
N GLY A 151 -0.71 -26.26 -14.82
CA GLY A 151 -1.94 -26.25 -15.63
C GLY A 151 -1.72 -25.77 -17.06
N GLU A 152 -2.58 -26.20 -17.98
CA GLU A 152 -2.41 -26.12 -19.43
C GLU A 152 -2.11 -24.72 -20.02
N ARG A 153 -2.38 -23.65 -19.29
CA ARG A 153 -2.16 -22.25 -19.72
C ARG A 153 -1.22 -21.47 -18.83
N ALA A 154 -0.66 -22.11 -17.80
CA ALA A 154 0.24 -21.46 -16.90
C ALA A 154 1.59 -21.19 -17.57
N LEU A 155 2.16 -20.02 -17.34
CA LEU A 155 3.55 -19.70 -17.67
C LEU A 155 4.49 -19.98 -16.51
N GLY A 156 3.97 -19.97 -15.28
CA GLY A 156 4.66 -20.32 -14.05
C GLY A 156 3.64 -20.61 -12.96
N CYS A 157 4.09 -21.01 -11.81
CA CYS A 157 3.27 -21.06 -10.60
C CYS A 157 4.13 -21.09 -9.34
N TYR A 158 3.53 -20.64 -8.23
CA TYR A 158 4.16 -20.66 -6.93
C TYR A 158 3.27 -21.36 -5.89
N GLY A 159 3.88 -21.98 -4.88
CA GLY A 159 3.17 -22.49 -3.71
C GLY A 159 4.10 -23.19 -2.71
N ARG A 160 3.97 -22.85 -1.43
CA ARG A 160 4.71 -23.48 -0.32
C ARG A 160 6.23 -23.55 -0.55
N ASP A 161 6.86 -22.41 -0.75
CA ASP A 161 8.30 -22.28 -1.01
C ASP A 161 8.79 -22.94 -2.32
N GLN A 162 7.88 -23.37 -3.17
CA GLN A 162 8.19 -23.96 -4.46
C GLN A 162 7.76 -23.01 -5.57
N LEU A 163 8.68 -22.71 -6.47
CA LEU A 163 8.47 -21.92 -7.66
C LEU A 163 8.73 -22.82 -8.87
N VAL A 164 7.82 -22.82 -9.83
CA VAL A 164 7.97 -23.55 -11.10
C VAL A 164 7.86 -22.58 -12.25
N ALA A 165 8.86 -22.53 -13.12
CA ALA A 165 8.87 -21.63 -14.27
C ALA A 165 9.68 -22.20 -15.43
N PRO A 166 9.49 -21.72 -16.68
CA PRO A 166 10.27 -22.12 -17.82
C PRO A 166 11.70 -21.58 -17.73
N GLY A 167 12.67 -22.33 -18.25
CA GLY A 167 14.07 -21.92 -18.35
C GLY A 167 14.40 -21.15 -19.63
N GLU A 168 13.43 -20.99 -20.52
CA GLU A 168 13.56 -20.30 -21.80
C GLU A 168 12.41 -19.30 -21.96
N ALA A 169 12.59 -18.30 -22.83
CA ALA A 169 11.53 -17.35 -23.15
C ALA A 169 10.31 -18.05 -23.77
N VAL A 170 9.12 -17.60 -23.37
CA VAL A 170 7.84 -18.11 -23.86
C VAL A 170 7.10 -16.97 -24.54
N LEU A 171 6.80 -17.11 -25.83
CA LEU A 171 6.24 -16.03 -26.66
C LEU A 171 7.15 -14.80 -26.58
N ASP A 172 6.60 -13.66 -26.14
CA ASP A 172 7.33 -12.41 -25.99
C ASP A 172 7.78 -12.13 -24.53
N THR A 173 7.62 -13.12 -23.62
CA THR A 173 7.95 -13.00 -22.20
C THR A 173 9.25 -13.77 -21.89
N SER A 174 10.22 -13.11 -21.27
CA SER A 174 11.47 -13.76 -20.86
C SER A 174 11.25 -14.67 -19.64
N ALA A 175 12.12 -15.68 -19.49
CA ALA A 175 12.12 -16.54 -18.30
C ALA A 175 12.33 -15.72 -17.01
N GLU A 176 13.19 -14.71 -17.08
CA GLU A 176 13.48 -13.80 -15.96
C GLU A 176 12.25 -12.99 -15.52
N GLU A 177 11.40 -12.55 -16.44
CA GLU A 177 10.14 -11.86 -16.12
C GLU A 177 9.20 -12.78 -15.37
N ILE A 178 9.01 -14.01 -15.87
CA ILE A 178 8.15 -15.01 -15.21
C ILE A 178 8.71 -15.33 -13.82
N LEU A 179 10.01 -15.58 -13.70
CA LEU A 179 10.65 -15.88 -12.42
C LEU A 179 10.54 -14.74 -11.39
N ARG A 180 10.62 -13.48 -11.83
CA ARG A 180 10.39 -12.33 -10.94
C ARG A 180 8.94 -12.29 -10.43
N HIS A 181 7.99 -12.53 -11.32
CA HIS A 181 6.58 -12.58 -10.95
C HIS A 181 6.34 -13.66 -9.89
N GLU A 182 6.74 -14.89 -10.16
CA GLU A 182 6.56 -16.01 -9.23
C GLU A 182 7.33 -15.81 -7.91
N TYR A 183 8.49 -15.15 -7.97
CA TYR A 183 9.22 -14.77 -6.76
C TYR A 183 8.49 -13.68 -5.95
N GLY A 184 7.71 -12.85 -6.60
CA GLY A 184 6.79 -11.92 -5.92
C GLY A 184 5.81 -12.64 -5.00
N HIS A 185 5.24 -13.76 -5.42
CA HIS A 185 4.40 -14.62 -4.58
C HIS A 185 5.18 -15.23 -3.41
N HIS A 186 6.42 -15.66 -3.66
CA HIS A 186 7.29 -16.16 -2.57
C HIS A 186 7.53 -15.11 -1.50
N ILE A 187 7.78 -13.86 -1.90
CA ILE A 187 7.88 -12.76 -0.94
C ILE A 187 6.57 -12.59 -0.17
N ALA A 188 5.41 -12.55 -0.85
CA ALA A 188 4.12 -12.36 -0.21
C ALA A 188 3.82 -13.43 0.84
N GLU A 189 4.12 -14.71 0.57
CA GLU A 189 3.92 -15.81 1.53
C GLU A 189 4.71 -15.59 2.83
N HIS A 190 5.89 -14.97 2.73
CA HIS A 190 6.76 -14.65 3.87
C HIS A 190 6.53 -13.26 4.48
N ARG A 191 5.39 -12.63 4.18
CA ARG A 191 5.01 -11.31 4.71
C ARG A 191 3.70 -11.37 5.47
N LEU A 192 3.53 -10.42 6.38
CA LEU A 192 2.31 -10.28 7.14
C LEU A 192 1.45 -9.15 6.56
N ASN A 193 0.14 -9.37 6.58
CA ASN A 193 -0.86 -8.34 6.26
C ASN A 193 -2.12 -8.45 7.13
N ASP A 194 -1.96 -8.77 8.42
CA ASP A 194 -3.12 -8.91 9.31
C ASP A 194 -4.16 -7.78 9.17
N PRO A 195 -5.45 -8.14 9.06
CA PRO A 195 -6.07 -9.46 9.28
C PRO A 195 -6.20 -10.33 8.02
N TRP A 196 -5.60 -9.96 6.93
CA TRP A 196 -5.68 -10.67 5.65
C TRP A 196 -4.42 -11.51 5.38
N SER A 197 -4.54 -12.47 4.48
CA SER A 197 -3.42 -13.21 3.91
C SER A 197 -2.62 -12.30 2.98
N ALA A 198 -1.29 -12.25 3.12
CA ALA A 198 -0.49 -11.41 2.24
C ALA A 198 -0.33 -12.00 0.85
N ILE A 199 -0.44 -13.33 0.68
CA ILE A 199 -0.40 -13.98 -0.63
C ILE A 199 -1.58 -13.53 -1.49
N ASP A 200 -2.78 -13.36 -0.90
CA ASP A 200 -3.99 -12.97 -1.61
C ASP A 200 -4.15 -11.46 -1.75
N TRP A 201 -3.72 -10.70 -0.74
CA TRP A 201 -3.99 -9.27 -0.62
C TRP A 201 -2.77 -8.39 -0.92
N GLY A 202 -1.62 -9.00 -1.15
CA GLY A 202 -0.32 -8.34 -1.14
C GLY A 202 0.16 -7.98 0.28
N PRO A 203 1.46 -7.71 0.48
CA PRO A 203 2.04 -7.31 1.75
C PRO A 203 1.49 -5.98 2.26
N LYS A 204 1.66 -5.73 3.55
CA LYS A 204 0.97 -4.72 4.36
C LYS A 204 1.04 -3.30 3.82
N ARG A 205 2.22 -2.82 3.46
CA ARG A 205 2.41 -1.44 3.03
C ARG A 205 1.90 -1.22 1.63
N TRP A 206 2.27 -2.11 0.71
CA TRP A 206 1.81 -2.03 -0.66
C TRP A 206 0.29 -2.16 -0.74
N SER A 207 -0.31 -3.15 -0.10
CA SER A 207 -1.77 -3.32 -0.15
C SER A 207 -2.53 -2.09 0.39
N SER A 208 -1.91 -1.39 1.37
CA SER A 208 -2.46 -0.15 1.89
C SER A 208 -2.26 1.02 0.92
N ALA A 209 -1.10 1.16 0.29
CA ALA A 209 -0.81 2.20 -0.71
C ALA A 209 -1.72 2.04 -1.93
N ALA A 210 -1.78 0.84 -2.51
CA ALA A 210 -2.63 0.48 -3.64
C ALA A 210 -4.14 0.48 -3.32
N ASN A 211 -4.52 0.81 -2.06
CA ASN A 211 -5.91 0.86 -1.60
C ASN A 211 -6.69 -0.43 -1.83
N VAL A 212 -6.07 -1.59 -1.62
CA VAL A 212 -6.70 -2.90 -1.85
C VAL A 212 -7.99 -3.05 -1.05
N CYS A 213 -7.97 -2.74 0.27
CA CYS A 213 -9.15 -2.85 1.12
C CYS A 213 -10.35 -2.03 0.61
N PRO A 214 -10.23 -0.73 0.28
CA PRO A 214 -11.32 0.02 -0.34
C PRO A 214 -11.78 -0.56 -1.68
N ARG A 215 -10.88 -1.07 -2.52
CA ARG A 215 -11.22 -1.68 -3.82
C ARG A 215 -12.07 -2.94 -3.63
N VAL A 216 -11.68 -3.83 -2.70
CA VAL A 216 -12.48 -5.02 -2.35
C VAL A 216 -13.87 -4.62 -1.87
N GLY A 217 -13.97 -3.58 -1.03
CA GLY A 217 -15.26 -3.06 -0.57
C GLY A 217 -16.16 -2.55 -1.70
N ARG A 218 -15.60 -2.09 -2.81
CA ARG A 218 -16.31 -1.65 -4.02
C ARG A 218 -16.45 -2.72 -5.10
N LYS A 219 -15.94 -3.94 -4.87
CA LYS A 219 -15.87 -5.03 -5.86
C LYS A 219 -15.00 -4.66 -7.08
N GLU A 220 -13.93 -3.95 -6.86
CA GLU A 220 -12.91 -3.56 -7.84
C GLU A 220 -11.61 -4.36 -7.65
N ALA A 221 -11.57 -5.25 -6.67
CA ALA A 221 -10.51 -6.21 -6.40
C ALA A 221 -11.09 -7.48 -5.78
N TYR A 222 -10.49 -8.63 -6.11
CA TYR A 222 -10.95 -9.97 -5.72
C TYR A 222 -9.75 -10.79 -5.25
N PRO A 223 -9.37 -10.67 -3.96
CA PRO A 223 -8.23 -11.39 -3.41
C PRO A 223 -8.39 -12.90 -3.51
N GLY A 224 -7.35 -13.58 -4.01
CA GLY A 224 -7.30 -15.03 -4.18
C GLY A 224 -8.16 -15.57 -5.33
N ASP A 225 -8.72 -14.73 -6.21
CA ASP A 225 -9.47 -15.21 -7.37
C ASP A 225 -8.52 -15.55 -8.54
N GLU A 226 -8.22 -16.83 -8.67
CA GLU A 226 -7.40 -17.39 -9.77
C GLU A 226 -8.24 -17.70 -11.02
N GLY A 227 -9.49 -17.29 -11.05
CA GLY A 227 -10.43 -17.62 -12.13
C GLY A 227 -10.91 -16.39 -12.90
N THR A 228 -12.20 -16.10 -12.78
CA THR A 228 -12.89 -15.08 -13.60
C THR A 228 -12.35 -13.65 -13.36
N ASN A 229 -11.89 -13.35 -12.15
CA ASN A 229 -11.40 -12.01 -11.79
C ASN A 229 -9.87 -12.01 -11.59
N TYR A 230 -9.15 -12.91 -12.23
CA TYR A 230 -7.69 -13.02 -12.11
C TYR A 230 -6.98 -11.66 -12.29
N SER A 231 -7.32 -10.89 -13.32
CA SER A 231 -6.73 -9.58 -13.57
C SER A 231 -7.02 -8.55 -12.47
N LEU A 232 -7.99 -8.81 -11.60
CA LEU A 232 -8.36 -7.98 -10.45
C LEU A 232 -7.95 -8.63 -9.12
N ASN A 233 -7.16 -9.71 -9.14
CA ASN A 233 -6.60 -10.33 -7.96
C ASN A 233 -5.42 -9.51 -7.42
N PRO A 234 -5.50 -8.96 -6.19
CA PRO A 234 -4.40 -8.18 -5.63
C PRO A 234 -3.14 -9.01 -5.33
N GLY A 235 -3.25 -10.31 -5.14
CA GLY A 235 -2.11 -11.21 -5.00
C GLY A 235 -1.26 -11.22 -6.27
N GLU A 236 -1.91 -11.35 -7.42
CA GLU A 236 -1.30 -11.27 -8.74
C GLU A 236 -0.76 -9.86 -9.06
N ALA A 237 -1.55 -8.84 -8.70
CA ALA A 237 -1.12 -7.45 -8.86
C ALA A 237 0.14 -7.15 -8.03
N TRP A 238 0.26 -7.72 -6.84
CA TRP A 238 1.50 -7.62 -6.04
C TRP A 238 2.69 -8.27 -6.73
N ALA A 239 2.54 -9.50 -7.24
CA ALA A 239 3.61 -10.21 -7.92
C ALA A 239 4.12 -9.41 -9.12
N GLU A 240 3.20 -8.80 -9.87
CA GLU A 240 3.52 -7.97 -11.03
C GLU A 240 4.18 -6.62 -10.62
N VAL A 241 3.74 -6.01 -9.52
CA VAL A 241 4.38 -4.80 -8.97
C VAL A 241 5.79 -5.12 -8.46
N TYR A 242 5.98 -6.27 -7.81
CA TYR A 242 7.31 -6.71 -7.40
C TYR A 242 8.23 -6.89 -8.61
N ARG A 243 7.78 -7.59 -9.67
CA ARG A 243 8.52 -7.76 -10.91
C ARG A 243 8.96 -6.41 -11.47
N LEU A 244 8.02 -5.48 -11.64
CA LEU A 244 8.27 -4.16 -12.18
C LEU A 244 9.25 -3.34 -11.32
N MET A 245 9.11 -3.41 -10.00
CA MET A 245 10.01 -2.75 -9.03
C MET A 245 11.44 -3.27 -9.16
N ASP A 246 11.61 -4.60 -9.23
CA ASP A 246 12.93 -5.23 -9.36
C ASP A 246 13.57 -4.94 -10.71
N GLU A 247 12.82 -5.01 -11.80
CA GLU A 247 13.27 -4.64 -13.14
C GLU A 247 13.75 -3.19 -13.22
N HIS A 248 13.01 -2.24 -12.64
CA HIS A 248 13.45 -0.84 -12.57
C HIS A 248 14.79 -0.70 -11.83
N LYS A 249 14.99 -1.46 -10.74
CA LYS A 249 16.26 -1.47 -10.01
C LYS A 249 17.39 -2.09 -10.83
N ALA A 250 17.09 -3.08 -11.64
CA ALA A 250 18.04 -3.67 -12.60
C ALA A 250 18.31 -2.78 -13.84
N GLY A 251 17.65 -1.62 -13.96
CA GLY A 251 17.80 -0.68 -15.08
C GLY A 251 16.93 -1.05 -16.29
N ILE A 252 15.99 -1.97 -16.16
CA ILE A 252 15.05 -2.35 -17.22
C ILE A 252 13.85 -1.39 -17.12
N THR A 253 13.69 -0.52 -18.12
CA THR A 253 12.67 0.54 -18.11
C THR A 253 11.53 0.32 -19.10
N THR A 254 11.58 -0.76 -19.86
CA THR A 254 10.60 -1.12 -20.89
C THR A 254 9.69 -2.26 -20.47
N ALA A 255 9.52 -2.44 -19.17
CA ALA A 255 8.68 -3.50 -18.61
C ALA A 255 7.22 -3.37 -19.08
N SER A 256 6.65 -4.48 -19.53
CA SER A 256 5.23 -4.56 -19.92
C SER A 256 4.32 -4.64 -18.70
N TRP A 257 3.05 -4.32 -18.89
CA TRP A 257 1.98 -4.52 -17.89
C TRP A 257 0.76 -5.06 -18.64
N GLU A 258 0.62 -6.38 -18.70
CA GLU A 258 -0.33 -6.99 -19.61
C GLU A 258 -1.36 -7.92 -18.95
N ILE A 259 -0.97 -8.58 -17.86
CA ILE A 259 -1.78 -9.64 -17.24
C ILE A 259 -2.80 -9.03 -16.27
N ILE A 260 -2.45 -7.97 -15.60
CA ILE A 260 -3.21 -7.35 -14.50
C ILE A 260 -3.91 -6.08 -14.99
N ASP A 261 -5.09 -5.82 -14.43
CA ASP A 261 -5.89 -4.64 -14.77
C ASP A 261 -5.06 -3.35 -14.58
N PRO A 262 -5.08 -2.42 -15.55
CA PRO A 262 -4.31 -1.18 -15.49
C PRO A 262 -4.58 -0.31 -14.25
N SER A 263 -5.69 -0.53 -13.54
CA SER A 263 -5.98 0.17 -12.30
C SER A 263 -5.02 -0.18 -11.15
N PHE A 264 -4.28 -1.29 -11.26
CA PHE A 264 -3.22 -1.68 -10.34
C PHE A 264 -1.83 -1.23 -10.76
N PHE A 265 -1.70 -0.56 -11.92
CA PHE A 265 -0.40 -0.06 -12.35
C PHE A 265 0.19 0.85 -11.26
N PRO A 266 1.39 0.56 -10.75
CA PRO A 266 1.93 1.22 -9.57
C PRO A 266 2.39 2.64 -9.88
N ASP A 267 2.12 3.55 -8.96
CA ASP A 267 2.80 4.85 -8.91
C ASP A 267 4.10 4.78 -8.09
N ALA A 268 4.77 5.90 -7.91
CA ALA A 268 6.03 5.96 -7.17
C ALA A 268 5.87 5.59 -5.68
N ASP A 269 4.72 5.89 -5.08
CA ASP A 269 4.44 5.57 -3.67
C ASP A 269 4.15 4.06 -3.52
N ASP A 270 3.48 3.46 -4.50
CA ASP A 270 3.23 2.02 -4.55
C ASP A 270 4.53 1.22 -4.69
N LEU A 271 5.43 1.64 -5.60
CA LEU A 271 6.74 1.02 -5.78
C LEU A 271 7.61 1.16 -4.52
N ALA A 272 7.61 2.34 -3.89
CA ALA A 272 8.34 2.56 -2.64
C ALA A 272 7.78 1.70 -1.48
N ALA A 273 6.46 1.54 -1.41
CA ALA A 273 5.81 0.68 -0.42
C ALA A 273 6.14 -0.80 -0.67
N ALA A 274 6.18 -1.22 -1.94
CA ALA A 274 6.58 -2.56 -2.33
C ALA A 274 8.03 -2.85 -1.92
N GLU A 275 8.97 -1.97 -2.25
CA GLU A 275 10.36 -2.14 -1.83
C GLU A 275 10.49 -2.22 -0.31
N GLN A 276 9.77 -1.38 0.45
CA GLN A 276 9.79 -1.44 1.91
C GLN A 276 9.26 -2.77 2.45
N ASP A 277 8.22 -3.34 1.83
CA ASP A 277 7.70 -4.64 2.26
C ASP A 277 8.70 -5.79 2.00
N VAL A 278 9.55 -5.67 0.99
CA VAL A 278 10.63 -6.63 0.76
C VAL A 278 11.75 -6.48 1.79
N VAL A 279 12.34 -5.27 1.90
CA VAL A 279 13.59 -5.08 2.67
C VAL A 279 13.39 -4.75 4.14
N GLN A 280 12.21 -4.24 4.52
CA GLN A 280 11.83 -3.89 5.90
C GLN A 280 10.37 -4.25 6.18
N PRO A 281 10.03 -5.55 6.19
CA PRO A 281 8.66 -6.00 6.29
C PRO A 281 7.95 -5.48 7.54
N TRP A 282 6.65 -5.25 7.41
CA TRP A 282 5.81 -4.99 8.57
C TRP A 282 5.73 -6.23 9.46
N THR A 283 5.92 -6.08 10.76
CA THR A 283 6.01 -7.21 11.68
C THR A 283 4.92 -7.22 12.76
N ALA A 284 4.35 -6.07 13.10
CA ALA A 284 3.35 -6.01 14.17
C ALA A 284 2.61 -4.66 14.20
N PRO A 285 1.38 -4.64 14.74
CA PRO A 285 0.66 -3.40 15.07
C PRO A 285 1.41 -2.55 16.08
N ARG A 286 1.22 -1.23 16.01
CA ARG A 286 1.87 -0.28 16.91
C ARG A 286 0.88 0.25 17.95
N SER A 287 1.28 0.20 19.22
CA SER A 287 0.48 0.72 20.33
C SER A 287 0.99 2.07 20.81
N ARG A 288 0.07 3.02 21.02
CA ARG A 288 0.37 4.34 21.56
C ARG A 288 -0.53 4.65 22.74
N LEU A 289 0.06 5.14 23.84
CA LEU A 289 -0.66 5.54 25.04
C LEU A 289 -0.84 7.05 25.08
N TYR A 290 -2.09 7.48 25.23
CA TYR A 290 -2.49 8.86 25.43
C TYR A 290 -3.01 9.02 26.86
N THR A 291 -2.68 10.12 27.51
CA THR A 291 -3.10 10.39 28.90
C THR A 291 -3.61 11.81 29.02
N ARG A 292 -4.76 11.99 29.69
CA ARG A 292 -5.30 13.29 30.07
C ARG A 292 -5.91 13.25 31.46
N THR A 293 -5.69 14.31 32.23
CA THR A 293 -6.38 14.51 33.50
C THR A 293 -7.56 15.46 33.28
N PHE A 294 -8.75 15.03 33.64
CA PHE A 294 -9.95 15.81 33.64
C PHE A 294 -10.20 16.37 35.06
N GLY A 295 -10.45 17.64 35.15
CA GLY A 295 -10.79 18.36 36.39
C GLY A 295 -12.07 19.17 36.21
N LYS A 296 -12.56 19.77 37.28
CA LYS A 296 -13.82 20.56 37.27
C LYS A 296 -13.82 21.69 36.27
N ARG A 297 -12.65 22.23 35.92
CA ARG A 297 -12.47 23.38 35.00
C ARG A 297 -11.93 22.99 33.64
N THR A 298 -11.63 21.70 33.38
CA THR A 298 -11.12 21.26 32.09
C THR A 298 -12.27 20.98 31.13
N PRO A 299 -12.10 21.20 29.82
CA PRO A 299 -13.10 20.80 28.83
C PRO A 299 -13.45 19.32 28.96
N HIS A 300 -14.73 18.99 28.94
CA HIS A 300 -15.23 17.62 29.06
C HIS A 300 -14.93 16.75 27.81
N VAL A 301 -14.47 17.38 26.73
CA VAL A 301 -14.15 16.70 25.48
C VAL A 301 -12.65 16.78 25.21
N TRP A 302 -12.08 15.65 24.83
CA TRP A 302 -10.70 15.51 24.41
C TRP A 302 -10.63 14.88 23.02
N TRP A 303 -9.96 15.53 22.10
CA TRP A 303 -9.71 15.02 20.77
C TRP A 303 -8.29 14.46 20.67
N ILE A 304 -8.15 13.26 20.10
CA ILE A 304 -6.88 12.63 19.78
C ILE A 304 -6.85 12.40 18.27
N SER A 305 -5.86 12.93 17.59
CA SER A 305 -5.62 12.68 16.18
C SER A 305 -4.85 11.38 16.02
N LEU A 306 -5.30 10.53 15.11
CA LEU A 306 -4.69 9.25 14.77
C LEU A 306 -4.24 9.29 13.31
N ALA A 307 -2.96 9.02 13.07
CA ALA A 307 -2.47 8.66 11.74
C ALA A 307 -2.69 7.16 11.55
N THR A 308 -3.29 6.78 10.46
CA THR A 308 -3.61 5.39 10.08
C THR A 308 -3.09 5.12 8.67
N PRO A 309 -1.75 5.11 8.47
CA PRO A 309 -1.16 4.93 7.15
C PRO A 309 -1.40 3.55 6.56
N LEU A 310 -1.66 2.55 7.40
CA LEU A 310 -1.88 1.16 6.99
C LEU A 310 -3.32 0.73 7.25
N ASP A 311 -3.84 -0.15 6.41
CA ASP A 311 -5.15 -0.78 6.55
C ASP A 311 -5.07 -1.96 7.52
N GLY A 312 -6.19 -2.31 8.15
CA GLY A 312 -6.26 -3.44 9.09
C GLY A 312 -7.01 -3.13 10.38
N ASN A 313 -6.69 -3.84 11.46
CA ASN A 313 -7.37 -3.73 12.74
C ASN A 313 -6.88 -2.54 13.57
N LEU A 314 -7.81 -1.71 14.01
CA LEU A 314 -7.58 -0.66 15.00
C LEU A 314 -8.25 -1.06 16.31
N ARG A 315 -7.49 -1.06 17.40
CA ARG A 315 -8.01 -1.35 18.74
C ARG A 315 -7.81 -0.16 19.66
N VAL A 316 -8.87 0.20 20.37
CA VAL A 316 -8.84 1.25 21.40
C VAL A 316 -9.24 0.66 22.73
N SER A 317 -8.44 0.88 23.76
CA SER A 317 -8.79 0.58 25.14
C SER A 317 -8.68 1.84 25.99
N ALA A 318 -9.57 2.00 26.97
CA ALA A 318 -9.50 3.10 27.91
C ALA A 318 -9.47 2.58 29.34
N THR A 319 -8.64 3.19 30.17
CA THR A 319 -8.60 2.97 31.61
C THR A 319 -9.11 4.21 32.33
N VAL A 320 -10.17 3.99 33.10
CA VAL A 320 -10.83 5.01 33.92
C VAL A 320 -10.56 4.68 35.38
N PRO A 321 -10.15 5.64 36.23
CA PRO A 321 -9.93 5.39 37.65
C PRO A 321 -11.16 4.83 38.36
N SER A 322 -10.91 4.07 39.40
CA SER A 322 -11.90 3.27 40.13
C SER A 322 -12.79 4.05 41.11
N ARG A 323 -12.61 5.38 41.24
CA ARG A 323 -13.35 6.17 42.20
C ARG A 323 -14.27 7.19 41.50
N GLY A 324 -15.58 7.05 41.70
CA GLY A 324 -16.61 7.99 41.24
C GLY A 324 -17.63 7.37 40.30
N ASP A 325 -18.80 7.99 40.21
CA ASP A 325 -19.94 7.60 39.35
C ASP A 325 -19.79 8.07 37.89
N GLY A 326 -18.58 8.45 37.50
CA GLY A 326 -18.31 9.01 36.19
C GLY A 326 -18.12 7.95 35.11
N SER A 327 -18.40 8.34 33.88
CA SER A 327 -18.15 7.53 32.68
C SER A 327 -17.33 8.28 31.64
N VAL A 328 -16.66 7.55 30.79
CA VAL A 328 -15.96 8.06 29.61
C VAL A 328 -16.56 7.43 28.38
N GLU A 329 -17.06 8.24 27.48
CA GLU A 329 -17.47 7.84 26.15
C GLU A 329 -16.30 8.10 25.17
N VAL A 330 -15.95 7.09 24.38
CA VAL A 330 -14.99 7.23 23.29
C VAL A 330 -15.71 6.96 21.98
N VAL A 331 -15.59 7.88 21.05
CA VAL A 331 -16.14 7.78 19.72
C VAL A 331 -14.99 7.87 18.73
N LEU A 332 -14.83 6.85 17.89
CA LEU A 332 -13.96 6.91 16.72
C LEU A 332 -14.74 7.63 15.61
N VAL A 333 -14.14 8.66 15.05
CA VAL A 333 -14.74 9.47 13.99
C VAL A 333 -13.79 9.57 12.81
N GLY A 334 -14.37 9.71 11.63
CA GLY A 334 -13.63 9.88 10.38
C GLY A 334 -12.89 11.22 10.30
N PRO A 335 -12.19 11.45 9.17
CA PRO A 335 -11.37 12.66 8.95
C PRO A 335 -12.13 13.97 9.10
N ASN A 336 -13.42 14.00 8.76
CA ASN A 336 -14.29 15.17 8.88
C ASN A 336 -14.71 15.51 10.32
N ARG A 337 -14.34 14.69 11.32
CA ARG A 337 -14.75 14.78 12.73
C ARG A 337 -16.26 14.74 12.99
N GLN A 338 -17.06 14.38 12.01
CA GLN A 338 -18.52 14.38 12.09
C GLN A 338 -19.08 12.95 12.08
N THR A 339 -18.60 12.12 11.16
CA THR A 339 -19.08 10.75 10.97
C THR A 339 -18.53 9.85 12.07
N ALA A 340 -19.43 9.38 12.95
CA ALA A 340 -19.06 8.39 13.96
C ALA A 340 -18.93 7.01 13.34
N LEU A 341 -17.74 6.42 13.40
CA LEU A 341 -17.45 5.09 12.87
C LEU A 341 -17.72 4.00 13.91
N ARG A 342 -17.33 4.24 15.15
CA ARG A 342 -17.56 3.34 16.30
C ARG A 342 -17.73 4.17 17.57
N ARG A 343 -18.50 3.62 18.52
CA ARG A 343 -18.75 4.23 19.84
C ARG A 343 -18.68 3.17 20.92
N ALA A 344 -18.01 3.49 22.03
CA ALA A 344 -18.01 2.69 23.23
C ALA A 344 -18.03 3.57 24.49
N GLN A 345 -18.60 3.05 25.58
CA GLN A 345 -18.66 3.74 26.87
C GLN A 345 -17.93 2.89 27.91
N TRP A 346 -17.07 3.53 28.68
CA TRP A 346 -16.37 2.94 29.83
C TRP A 346 -16.92 3.52 31.11
N VAL A 347 -17.38 2.64 31.99
CA VAL A 347 -17.77 2.94 33.36
C VAL A 347 -16.72 2.33 34.27
N SER A 348 -16.48 2.91 35.44
CA SER A 348 -15.35 2.59 36.33
C SER A 348 -14.98 1.08 36.40
N GLN A 349 -13.67 0.81 36.46
CA GLN A 349 -13.00 -0.49 36.71
C GLN A 349 -13.01 -1.56 35.62
N ARG A 350 -13.65 -1.39 34.47
CA ARG A 350 -13.58 -2.40 33.39
C ARG A 350 -12.84 -1.85 32.20
N VAL A 351 -11.70 -2.47 31.89
CA VAL A 351 -11.09 -2.28 30.58
C VAL A 351 -12.02 -2.87 29.53
N LYS A 352 -12.65 -2.01 28.75
CA LYS A 352 -13.37 -2.43 27.54
C LYS A 352 -12.51 -2.09 26.34
N THR A 353 -12.52 -2.94 25.36
CA THR A 353 -11.89 -2.68 24.07
C THR A 353 -12.96 -2.26 23.06
N MET A 354 -12.58 -1.40 22.15
CA MET A 354 -13.35 -1.07 20.97
C MET A 354 -12.48 -1.42 19.77
N ASP A 355 -12.94 -2.37 18.98
CA ASP A 355 -12.28 -2.76 17.75
C ASP A 355 -12.97 -2.07 16.57
N ALA A 356 -12.17 -1.62 15.61
CA ALA A 356 -12.60 -1.04 14.35
C ALA A 356 -11.62 -1.46 13.25
N SER A 357 -12.02 -1.32 12.00
CA SER A 357 -11.13 -1.49 10.85
C SER A 357 -10.73 -0.15 10.27
N VAL A 358 -9.50 -0.09 9.80
CA VAL A 358 -8.97 0.93 8.89
C VAL A 358 -9.01 0.33 7.50
N CYS A 359 -9.68 0.99 6.57
CA CYS A 359 -9.80 0.55 5.19
C CYS A 359 -9.81 1.82 4.29
N GLY A 360 -8.63 2.29 3.93
CA GLY A 360 -8.42 3.51 3.16
C GLY A 360 -8.47 4.82 3.95
N GLN A 361 -8.84 4.81 5.26
CA GLN A 361 -8.81 6.03 6.07
C GLN A 361 -7.38 6.29 6.56
N ARG A 362 -6.72 7.31 6.03
CA ARG A 362 -5.34 7.65 6.39
C ARG A 362 -5.24 8.55 7.64
N SER A 363 -6.35 9.08 8.10
CA SER A 363 -6.45 9.82 9.37
C SER A 363 -7.81 9.60 10.01
N MET A 364 -7.84 9.52 11.33
CA MET A 364 -9.05 9.40 12.14
C MET A 364 -8.89 10.22 13.41
N PHE A 365 -9.98 10.40 14.15
CA PHE A 365 -9.97 11.06 15.44
C PHE A 365 -10.70 10.24 16.49
N LEU A 366 -10.18 10.24 17.71
CA LEU A 366 -10.96 9.81 18.87
C LEU A 366 -11.50 11.05 19.59
N ARG A 367 -12.80 11.08 19.79
CA ARG A 367 -13.47 12.00 20.68
C ARG A 367 -13.71 11.31 22.00
N VAL A 368 -13.00 11.73 23.04
CA VAL A 368 -13.13 11.22 24.40
C VAL A 368 -13.96 12.21 25.19
N THR A 369 -15.16 11.81 25.62
CA THR A 369 -16.10 12.66 26.37
C THR A 369 -16.25 12.12 27.78
N GLN A 370 -15.97 12.96 28.77
CA GLN A 370 -16.12 12.64 30.18
C GLN A 370 -17.49 13.12 30.71
N LYS A 371 -18.14 12.31 31.54
CA LYS A 371 -19.38 12.61 32.22
C LYS A 371 -19.22 12.32 33.72
N GLY A 372 -19.42 13.34 34.54
CA GLY A 372 -19.48 13.21 36.01
C GLY A 372 -18.18 12.75 36.70
N PHE A 373 -17.04 12.88 36.06
CA PHE A 373 -15.78 12.32 36.51
C PHE A 373 -14.67 13.39 36.64
N VAL A 374 -13.83 13.23 37.64
CA VAL A 374 -12.59 13.99 37.78
C VAL A 374 -11.44 13.03 38.01
N GLY A 375 -10.44 13.04 37.10
CA GLY A 375 -9.26 12.17 37.23
C GLY A 375 -8.52 11.95 35.94
N ARG A 376 -7.55 11.01 36.00
CA ARG A 376 -6.67 10.68 34.88
C ARG A 376 -7.26 9.57 34.04
N VAL A 377 -7.53 9.86 32.78
CA VAL A 377 -7.92 8.87 31.76
C VAL A 377 -6.70 8.51 30.92
N ARG A 378 -6.51 7.21 30.69
CA ARG A 378 -5.51 6.66 29.76
C ARG A 378 -6.24 6.00 28.62
N VAL A 379 -5.85 6.32 27.41
CA VAL A 379 -6.36 5.71 26.18
C VAL A 379 -5.20 5.07 25.44
N SER A 380 -5.23 3.75 25.31
CA SER A 380 -4.27 3.02 24.47
C SER A 380 -4.90 2.78 23.11
N VAL A 381 -4.18 3.10 22.06
CA VAL A 381 -4.59 2.89 20.68
C VAL A 381 -3.55 2.02 20.01
N THR A 382 -4.00 0.89 19.47
CA THR A 382 -3.19 0.01 18.63
C THR A 382 -3.65 0.19 17.20
N THR A 383 -2.74 0.57 16.30
CA THR A 383 -2.98 0.74 14.85
C THR A 383 -2.22 -0.33 14.09
N PRO A 384 -2.67 -0.68 12.87
CA PRO A 384 -1.95 -1.59 11.99
C PRO A 384 -0.52 -1.17 11.73
#